data_f33f2ae58cc07739e81553fd5df08ba5
#
_entry.id   f33f2ae58cc07739e81553fd5df08ba5
#
_cell.length_a   1.000
_cell.length_b   1.000
_cell.length_c   1.000
_cell.angle_alpha   90.00
_cell.angle_beta   90.00
_cell.angle_gamma   90.00
#
_symmetry.space_group_name_H-M   'P 1'
#
loop_
_entity.id
_entity.type
_entity.pdbx_description
1 polymer ?
#
loop_
_entity_poly.entity_id
_entity_poly.type
_entity_poly.pdbx_seq_one_letter_code
_entity_poly.pdbx_strand_id
1 'polypeptide(L)'
;MQVPRYALIGAAIALAATAVVGQVGHVENLKAAESTLLRAATPTERLGKLLFEDVNLSDPPGQACATCHGLGAGFADPDRSAPTSKGVRAGLFGDRNTPSAAYMAFSPKFHFDETEGHYVGGQFWDGRAATLEEQAKGPFLNPLEM
;
A
#
# COMPACT_ATOMS: atom_id res chain seq x y z
N MET A 1 -7.97 59.44 2.36
CA MET A 1 -7.34 58.67 3.46
C MET A 1 -6.13 57.95 2.88
N GLN A 2 -4.92 58.39 3.16
CA GLN A 2 -3.68 57.75 2.69
C GLN A 2 -3.26 56.71 3.71
N VAL A 3 -3.23 55.44 3.31
CA VAL A 3 -2.70 54.34 4.11
C VAL A 3 -1.18 54.52 4.22
N PRO A 4 -0.57 54.56 5.43
CA PRO A 4 0.85 54.80 5.58
C PRO A 4 1.65 53.62 4.94
N ARG A 5 2.65 54.01 4.12
CA ARG A 5 3.52 53.06 3.37
C ARG A 5 4.19 51.97 4.23
N TYR A 6 4.30 52.17 5.51
CA TYR A 6 4.88 51.22 6.47
C TYR A 6 3.99 49.99 6.73
N ALA A 7 2.66 50.10 6.56
CA ALA A 7 1.73 48.98 6.74
C ALA A 7 1.86 47.95 5.63
N LEU A 8 2.23 48.36 4.42
CA LEU A 8 2.42 47.46 3.28
C LEU A 8 3.74 46.67 3.34
N ILE A 9 4.79 47.28 3.95
CA ILE A 9 6.08 46.60 4.11
C ILE A 9 5.99 45.52 5.18
N GLY A 10 5.29 45.77 6.28
CA GLY A 10 5.09 44.78 7.33
C GLY A 10 4.30 43.54 6.86
N ALA A 11 3.25 43.74 6.05
CA ALA A 11 2.46 42.65 5.50
C ALA A 11 3.25 41.78 4.49
N ALA A 12 4.13 42.40 3.70
CA ALA A 12 4.98 41.65 2.75
C ALA A 12 6.03 40.77 3.46
N ILE A 13 6.62 41.27 4.55
CA ILE A 13 7.60 40.51 5.33
C ILE A 13 6.92 39.36 6.09
N ALA A 14 5.74 39.52 6.62
CA ALA A 14 4.98 38.48 7.30
C ALA A 14 4.56 37.36 6.32
N LEU A 15 4.12 37.71 5.11
CA LEU A 15 3.78 36.75 4.06
C LEU A 15 5.01 35.97 3.57
N ALA A 16 6.17 36.61 3.44
CA ALA A 16 7.41 35.93 3.05
C ALA A 16 7.90 34.97 4.15
N ALA A 17 7.78 35.31 5.43
CA ALA A 17 8.17 34.44 6.53
C ALA A 17 7.29 33.20 6.63
N THR A 18 5.99 33.32 6.45
CA THR A 18 5.08 32.16 6.47
C THR A 18 5.29 31.21 5.29
N ALA A 19 5.62 31.73 4.10
CA ALA A 19 5.95 30.93 2.93
C ALA A 19 7.26 30.14 3.13
N VAL A 20 8.27 30.73 3.75
CA VAL A 20 9.57 30.07 4.02
C VAL A 20 9.40 28.96 5.07
N VAL A 21 8.64 29.20 6.14
CA VAL A 21 8.39 28.18 7.18
C VAL A 21 7.60 26.99 6.59
N GLY A 22 6.63 27.23 5.72
CA GLY A 22 5.89 26.17 5.04
C GLY A 22 6.78 25.32 4.13
N GLN A 23 7.73 25.92 3.44
CA GLN A 23 8.69 25.21 2.55
C GLN A 23 9.68 24.36 3.36
N VAL A 24 10.19 24.87 4.49
CA VAL A 24 11.12 24.11 5.34
C VAL A 24 10.44 22.85 5.89
N GLY A 25 9.23 22.95 6.41
CA GLY A 25 8.49 21.79 6.89
C GLY A 25 8.21 20.75 5.81
N HIS A 26 7.97 21.19 4.57
CA HIS A 26 7.77 20.28 3.43
C HIS A 26 9.05 19.54 3.05
N VAL A 27 10.19 20.22 3.03
CA VAL A 27 11.51 19.62 2.72
C VAL A 27 11.94 18.64 3.82
N GLU A 28 11.68 18.93 5.09
CA GLU A 28 11.97 17.99 6.18
C GLU A 28 11.12 16.72 6.09
N ASN A 29 9.83 16.84 5.77
CA ASN A 29 8.97 15.70 5.53
C ASN A 29 9.42 14.84 4.33
N LEU A 30 9.89 15.46 3.25
CA LEU A 30 10.45 14.74 2.09
C LEU A 30 11.73 14.00 2.45
N LYS A 31 12.64 14.62 3.22
CA LYS A 31 13.88 13.96 3.70
C LYS A 31 13.59 12.81 4.65
N ALA A 32 12.61 12.94 5.54
CA ALA A 32 12.18 11.86 6.42
C ALA A 32 11.57 10.69 5.62
N ALA A 33 10.75 10.99 4.62
CA ALA A 33 10.19 9.98 3.71
C ALA A 33 11.29 9.29 2.90
N GLU A 34 12.25 10.02 2.35
CA GLU A 34 13.39 9.49 1.61
C GLU A 34 14.26 8.60 2.49
N SER A 35 14.59 9.03 3.72
CA SER A 35 15.36 8.21 4.67
C SER A 35 14.65 6.91 5.03
N THR A 36 13.32 6.91 5.10
CA THR A 36 12.52 5.72 5.34
C THR A 36 12.52 4.78 4.14
N LEU A 37 12.44 5.32 2.92
CA LEU A 37 12.51 4.54 1.68
C LEU A 37 13.90 3.93 1.42
N LEU A 38 14.96 4.61 1.88
CA LEU A 38 16.35 4.15 1.73
C LEU A 38 16.83 3.28 2.89
N ARG A 39 15.99 3.06 3.90
CA ARG A 39 16.33 2.17 5.02
C ARG A 39 16.59 0.76 4.51
N ALA A 40 17.74 0.20 4.90
CA ALA A 40 18.03 -1.20 4.59
C ALA A 40 16.96 -2.12 5.18
N ALA A 41 16.46 -3.06 4.37
CA ALA A 41 15.47 -4.04 4.81
C ALA A 41 15.99 -4.87 5.99
N THR A 42 15.18 -5.04 7.00
CA THR A 42 15.44 -5.93 8.15
C THR A 42 15.54 -7.39 7.70
N PRO A 43 16.10 -8.29 8.51
CA PRO A 43 16.09 -9.72 8.20
C PRO A 43 14.67 -10.28 7.96
N THR A 44 13.69 -9.85 8.72
CA THR A 44 12.28 -10.27 8.57
C THR A 44 11.68 -9.77 7.25
N GLU A 45 11.94 -8.53 6.87
CA GLU A 45 11.47 -7.99 5.59
C GLU A 45 12.11 -8.71 4.40
N ARG A 46 13.40 -9.05 4.50
CA ARG A 46 14.05 -9.86 3.48
C ARG A 46 13.47 -11.26 3.36
N LEU A 47 13.18 -11.89 4.49
CA LEU A 47 12.49 -13.18 4.50
C LEU A 47 11.12 -13.07 3.87
N GLY A 48 10.33 -12.06 4.24
CA GLY A 48 9.01 -11.79 3.65
C GLY A 48 9.07 -11.64 2.13
N LYS A 49 10.08 -10.93 1.61
CA LYS A 49 10.29 -10.83 0.16
C LYS A 49 10.57 -12.18 -0.48
N LEU A 50 11.44 -13.00 0.12
CA LEU A 50 11.75 -14.34 -0.40
C LEU A 50 10.50 -15.23 -0.42
N LEU A 51 9.69 -15.23 0.64
CA LEU A 51 8.44 -15.97 0.72
C LEU A 51 7.41 -15.47 -0.32
N PHE A 52 7.35 -14.16 -0.56
CA PHE A 52 6.44 -13.57 -1.56
C PHE A 52 6.75 -14.03 -2.99
N GLU A 53 8.01 -14.36 -3.27
CA GLU A 53 8.51 -14.81 -4.58
C GLU A 53 8.67 -16.35 -4.68
N ASP A 54 8.46 -17.09 -3.59
CA ASP A 54 8.73 -18.54 -3.54
C ASP A 54 7.59 -19.36 -4.13
N VAL A 55 7.84 -19.96 -5.29
CA VAL A 55 6.89 -20.82 -6.01
C VAL A 55 6.72 -22.22 -5.40
N ASN A 56 7.53 -22.57 -4.39
CA ASN A 56 7.39 -23.86 -3.70
C ASN A 56 6.34 -23.83 -2.59
N LEU A 57 5.74 -22.69 -2.33
CA LEU A 57 4.72 -22.53 -1.29
C LEU A 57 3.32 -22.95 -1.73
N SER A 58 3.09 -23.22 -3.02
CA SER A 58 1.83 -23.75 -3.55
C SER A 58 1.84 -25.27 -3.68
N ASP A 59 0.65 -25.91 -3.71
CA ASP A 59 0.47 -27.34 -3.97
C ASP A 59 -0.41 -27.60 -5.21
N PRO A 60 0.17 -28.10 -6.35
CA PRO A 60 1.59 -28.39 -6.57
C PRO A 60 2.46 -27.12 -6.59
N PRO A 61 3.79 -27.23 -6.42
CA PRO A 61 4.70 -26.10 -6.60
C PRO A 61 4.56 -25.46 -7.99
N GLY A 62 4.61 -24.14 -8.06
CA GLY A 62 4.52 -23.41 -9.34
C GLY A 62 3.91 -22.01 -9.23
N GLN A 63 3.35 -21.65 -8.08
CA GLN A 63 2.72 -20.35 -7.86
C GLN A 63 3.25 -19.68 -6.58
N ALA A 64 3.52 -18.40 -6.67
CA ALA A 64 3.91 -17.53 -5.57
C ALA A 64 2.91 -16.37 -5.42
N CYS A 65 2.98 -15.62 -4.34
CA CYS A 65 2.21 -14.36 -4.22
C CYS A 65 2.50 -13.42 -5.41
N ALA A 66 3.78 -13.33 -5.82
CA ALA A 66 4.23 -12.52 -6.95
C ALA A 66 3.63 -12.96 -8.31
N THR A 67 3.09 -14.17 -8.42
CA THR A 67 2.42 -14.65 -9.64
C THR A 67 1.15 -13.84 -9.91
N CYS A 68 0.35 -13.60 -8.87
CA CYS A 68 -0.89 -12.82 -8.96
C CYS A 68 -0.69 -11.34 -8.57
N HIS A 69 0.37 -11.03 -7.83
CA HIS A 69 0.74 -9.66 -7.41
C HIS A 69 2.06 -9.23 -8.05
N GLY A 70 2.07 -9.12 -9.39
CA GLY A 70 3.28 -8.86 -10.16
C GLY A 70 3.79 -7.43 -10.03
N LEU A 71 5.11 -7.25 -9.79
CA LEU A 71 5.75 -5.93 -9.70
C LEU A 71 5.48 -5.07 -10.95
N GLY A 72 5.59 -5.66 -12.14
CA GLY A 72 5.36 -4.95 -13.41
C GLY A 72 3.90 -4.50 -13.64
N ALA A 73 2.96 -5.02 -12.86
CA ALA A 73 1.55 -4.64 -12.87
C ALA A 73 1.14 -3.80 -11.63
N GLY A 74 2.11 -3.19 -10.95
CA GLY A 74 1.85 -2.44 -9.72
C GLY A 74 1.36 -3.32 -8.58
N PHE A 75 1.88 -4.54 -8.47
CA PHE A 75 1.48 -5.57 -7.51
C PHE A 75 0.00 -6.02 -7.63
N ALA A 76 -0.61 -5.81 -8.78
CA ALA A 76 -1.88 -6.43 -9.19
C ALA A 76 -1.61 -7.60 -10.14
N ASP A 77 -2.67 -8.28 -10.63
CA ASP A 77 -2.50 -9.40 -11.55
C ASP A 77 -1.90 -8.93 -12.89
N PRO A 78 -0.76 -9.50 -13.30
CA PRO A 78 -0.17 -9.23 -14.62
C PRO A 78 -0.92 -9.90 -15.77
N ASP A 79 -1.65 -11.02 -15.50
CA ASP A 79 -2.46 -11.72 -16.51
C ASP A 79 -3.86 -11.09 -16.60
N ARG A 80 -4.08 -10.34 -17.66
CA ARG A 80 -5.36 -9.68 -17.94
C ARG A 80 -6.28 -10.49 -18.87
N SER A 81 -5.96 -11.76 -19.12
CA SER A 81 -6.76 -12.62 -19.99
C SER A 81 -8.05 -13.13 -19.34
N ALA A 82 -8.17 -13.03 -18.02
CA ALA A 82 -9.34 -13.41 -17.24
C ALA A 82 -9.68 -12.33 -16.20
N PRO A 83 -10.91 -12.27 -15.72
CA PRO A 83 -11.33 -11.29 -14.71
C PRO A 83 -10.77 -11.59 -13.30
N THR A 84 -10.35 -12.83 -13.06
CA THR A 84 -9.76 -13.29 -11.81
C THR A 84 -8.49 -14.09 -12.08
N SER A 85 -7.58 -14.14 -11.11
CA SER A 85 -6.30 -14.80 -11.25
C SER A 85 -6.44 -16.31 -11.37
N LYS A 86 -5.56 -16.91 -12.16
CA LYS A 86 -5.45 -18.37 -12.28
C LYS A 86 -4.89 -18.97 -11.02
N GLY A 87 -5.47 -20.08 -10.56
CA GLY A 87 -4.91 -20.91 -9.51
C GLY A 87 -3.74 -21.76 -10.01
N VAL A 88 -3.02 -22.39 -9.09
CA VAL A 88 -1.89 -23.26 -9.40
C VAL A 88 -2.31 -24.51 -10.19
N ARG A 89 -3.53 -24.99 -9.97
CA ARG A 89 -4.09 -26.14 -10.72
C ARG A 89 -4.80 -25.66 -11.98
N ALA A 90 -4.54 -26.33 -13.10
CA ALA A 90 -5.15 -25.97 -14.39
C ALA A 90 -6.68 -25.91 -14.32
N GLY A 91 -7.26 -24.84 -14.85
CA GLY A 91 -8.70 -24.64 -14.90
C GLY A 91 -9.31 -24.08 -13.62
N LEU A 92 -8.55 -23.91 -12.55
CA LEU A 92 -9.00 -23.22 -11.35
C LEU A 92 -8.68 -21.72 -11.43
N PHE A 93 -9.57 -20.92 -10.86
CA PHE A 93 -9.45 -19.47 -10.79
C PHE A 93 -9.90 -18.99 -9.40
N GLY A 94 -9.29 -17.95 -8.91
CA GLY A 94 -9.81 -17.24 -7.75
C GLY A 94 -11.21 -16.69 -8.01
N ASP A 95 -11.96 -16.44 -6.98
CA ASP A 95 -13.34 -15.94 -7.06
C ASP A 95 -13.44 -14.42 -7.18
N ARG A 96 -12.33 -13.71 -7.04
CA ARG A 96 -12.26 -12.25 -7.09
C ARG A 96 -11.02 -11.78 -7.85
N ASN A 97 -11.12 -10.56 -8.39
CA ASN A 97 -9.97 -9.88 -8.98
C ASN A 97 -8.88 -9.66 -7.93
N THR A 98 -7.62 -9.84 -8.31
CA THR A 98 -6.46 -9.57 -7.45
C THR A 98 -6.21 -8.06 -7.35
N PRO A 99 -6.44 -7.42 -6.19
CA PRO A 99 -6.12 -6.02 -5.99
C PRO A 99 -4.62 -5.81 -5.92
N SER A 100 -4.17 -4.56 -6.08
CA SER A 100 -2.78 -4.22 -5.81
C SER A 100 -2.42 -4.51 -4.35
N ALA A 101 -1.30 -5.18 -4.12
CA ALA A 101 -0.72 -5.34 -2.79
C ALA A 101 0.15 -4.14 -2.37
N ALA A 102 0.35 -3.14 -3.27
CA ALA A 102 1.10 -1.95 -2.94
C ALA A 102 0.36 -1.11 -1.88
N TYR A 103 1.12 -0.54 -0.96
CA TYR A 103 0.63 0.34 0.11
C TYR A 103 -0.31 -0.31 1.15
N MET A 104 -0.57 -1.61 1.06
CA MET A 104 -1.49 -2.29 1.98
C MET A 104 -1.05 -2.27 3.45
N ALA A 105 0.25 -2.08 3.70
CA ALA A 105 0.77 -1.88 5.06
C ALA A 105 0.22 -0.63 5.78
N PHE A 106 -0.34 0.32 5.04
CA PHE A 106 -0.93 1.54 5.59
C PHE A 106 -2.44 1.43 5.81
N SER A 107 -3.07 0.33 5.39
CA SER A 107 -4.49 0.09 5.67
C SER A 107 -4.70 -0.11 7.18
N PRO A 108 -5.57 0.66 7.85
CA PRO A 108 -5.86 0.45 9.26
C PRO A 108 -6.59 -0.89 9.46
N LYS A 109 -6.66 -1.35 10.70
CA LYS A 109 -7.54 -2.48 11.04
C LYS A 109 -8.98 -2.13 10.69
N PHE A 110 -9.76 -3.12 10.27
CA PHE A 110 -11.18 -2.92 9.96
C PHE A 110 -11.94 -2.36 11.17
N HIS A 111 -12.60 -1.23 11.00
CA HIS A 111 -13.39 -0.57 12.04
C HIS A 111 -14.42 0.37 11.42
N PHE A 112 -15.42 0.75 12.22
CA PHE A 112 -16.34 1.83 11.84
C PHE A 112 -15.69 3.17 12.18
N ASP A 113 -15.62 4.07 11.19
CA ASP A 113 -15.15 5.44 11.37
C ASP A 113 -16.35 6.36 11.63
N GLU A 114 -16.45 6.87 12.85
CA GLU A 114 -17.55 7.75 13.26
C GLU A 114 -17.53 9.10 12.51
N THR A 115 -16.35 9.55 12.06
CA THR A 115 -16.20 10.83 11.34
C THR A 115 -16.68 10.69 9.90
N GLU A 116 -16.31 9.59 9.25
CA GLU A 116 -16.67 9.31 7.86
C GLU A 116 -18.05 8.63 7.75
N GLY A 117 -18.56 8.05 8.84
CA GLY A 117 -19.87 7.41 8.90
C GLY A 117 -19.95 6.07 8.17
N HIS A 118 -18.80 5.40 7.94
CA HIS A 118 -18.74 4.08 7.29
C HIS A 118 -17.57 3.24 7.79
N TYR A 119 -17.56 1.95 7.37
CA TYR A 119 -16.45 1.05 7.69
C TYR A 119 -15.23 1.35 6.82
N VAL A 120 -14.04 1.33 7.43
CA VAL A 120 -12.76 1.56 6.77
C VAL A 120 -11.74 0.49 7.18
N GLY A 121 -10.70 0.32 6.36
CA GLY A 121 -9.59 -0.57 6.65
C GLY A 121 -9.87 -2.04 6.41
N GLY A 122 -9.06 -2.89 7.05
CA GLY A 122 -9.04 -4.33 6.81
C GLY A 122 -8.36 -4.71 5.49
N GLN A 123 -8.32 -6.01 5.23
CA GLN A 123 -7.69 -6.62 4.07
C GLN A 123 -8.70 -7.46 3.29
N PHE A 124 -8.37 -7.83 2.06
CA PHE A 124 -9.29 -8.29 1.03
C PHE A 124 -10.25 -7.17 0.59
N TRP A 125 -11.13 -7.48 -0.37
CA TRP A 125 -12.13 -6.54 -0.88
C TRP A 125 -13.23 -6.18 0.13
N ASP A 126 -13.43 -7.03 1.13
CA ASP A 126 -14.54 -6.95 2.08
C ASP A 126 -14.09 -6.74 3.54
N GLY A 127 -12.80 -6.50 3.77
CA GLY A 127 -12.27 -6.24 5.10
C GLY A 127 -12.26 -7.45 6.04
N ARG A 128 -12.55 -8.68 5.53
CA ARG A 128 -12.71 -9.90 6.37
C ARG A 128 -11.47 -10.33 7.12
N ALA A 129 -10.27 -9.92 6.70
CA ALA A 129 -9.06 -10.06 7.49
C ALA A 129 -8.68 -8.71 8.11
N ALA A 130 -8.50 -8.67 9.41
CA ALA A 130 -8.25 -7.43 10.12
C ALA A 130 -6.82 -6.90 9.90
N THR A 131 -5.86 -7.77 9.59
CA THR A 131 -4.44 -7.44 9.39
C THR A 131 -3.86 -8.14 8.16
N LEU A 132 -2.68 -7.69 7.70
CA LEU A 132 -1.94 -8.34 6.61
C LEU A 132 -1.47 -9.74 6.98
N GLU A 133 -1.12 -10.00 8.23
CA GLU A 133 -0.69 -11.31 8.70
C GLU A 133 -1.84 -12.33 8.64
N GLU A 134 -3.06 -11.89 8.90
CA GLU A 134 -4.26 -12.73 8.74
C GLU A 134 -4.57 -12.95 7.25
N GLN A 135 -4.51 -11.88 6.46
CA GLN A 135 -4.76 -11.95 5.02
C GLN A 135 -3.78 -12.91 4.33
N ALA A 136 -2.49 -12.81 4.63
CA ALA A 136 -1.44 -13.58 3.97
C ALA A 136 -1.63 -15.11 4.11
N LYS A 137 -2.35 -15.57 5.13
CA LYS A 137 -2.67 -17.00 5.31
C LYS A 137 -3.76 -17.49 4.34
N GLY A 138 -4.62 -16.59 3.87
CA GLY A 138 -5.78 -16.92 3.04
C GLY A 138 -5.43 -17.67 1.77
N PRO A 139 -4.55 -17.14 0.89
CA PRO A 139 -4.18 -17.79 -0.37
C PRO A 139 -3.57 -19.20 -0.21
N PHE A 140 -2.77 -19.43 0.85
CA PHE A 140 -2.21 -20.77 1.13
C PHE A 140 -3.27 -21.82 1.48
N LEU A 141 -4.39 -21.39 2.02
CA LEU A 141 -5.48 -22.27 2.45
C LEU A 141 -6.62 -22.32 1.42
N ASN A 142 -6.53 -21.55 0.35
CA ASN A 142 -7.55 -21.50 -0.70
C ASN A 142 -7.21 -22.50 -1.82
N PRO A 143 -7.96 -23.61 -1.95
CA PRO A 143 -7.70 -24.63 -2.98
C PRO A 143 -7.91 -24.13 -4.41
N LEU A 144 -8.48 -22.93 -4.60
CA LEU A 144 -8.63 -22.31 -5.90
C LEU A 144 -7.40 -21.46 -6.28
N GLU A 145 -6.50 -21.17 -5.33
CA GLU A 145 -5.34 -20.30 -5.54
C GLU A 145 -4.03 -21.07 -5.46
N MET A 146 -3.60 -21.51 -4.26
CA MET A 146 -2.30 -22.14 -3.99
C MET A 146 -2.41 -23.60 -3.43
#